data_cb7b86fc5bc86d412252b0e5650ed9bd
#
_entry.id   cb7b86fc5bc86d412252b0e5650ed9bd
#
_cell.length_a   1.000
_cell.length_b   1.000
_cell.length_c   1.000
_cell.angle_alpha   90.00
_cell.angle_beta   90.00
_cell.angle_gamma   90.00
#
_symmetry.space_group_name_H-M   'P 1'
#
loop_
_entity.id
_entity.type
_entity.pdbx_description
1 polymer ?
#
loop_
_entity_poly.entity_id
_entity_poly.type
_entity_poly.pdbx_seq_one_letter_code
_entity_poly.pdbx_strand_id
1 'polypeptide(L)'
;MTGRVEGKVAFVTGAARGQGRSHAVRLAQEGADIIAIDICKPIREGVVDTAIPASTPEDLAETADLVKGHNRRIFTAEVDVRDYDALKAAVDSGVEQLGRLDIIVANAGIGNGGETLDQTSEEDWTEMIDINLSGVWKSVKAGVPHILAGERGGSIILTSSVGGLKAYPHTGHYVAAKHGVVGLMRAFAVELGQKMIRVNSVHPTHVKTPMLHNEGTFKMFRPDLEHPGPDDMAPICQLFHTLPI
;
A
#
# COMPACT_ATOMS: atom_id res chain seq x y z
N MET A 1 -22.39 18.35 3.13
CA MET A 1 -21.02 18.84 3.44
C MET A 1 -20.20 18.62 2.17
N THR A 2 -19.50 19.61 1.69
CA THR A 2 -18.50 19.45 0.63
C THR A 2 -17.45 18.47 1.13
N GLY A 3 -16.99 17.57 0.27
CA GLY A 3 -16.00 16.55 0.62
C GLY A 3 -14.68 17.19 1.11
N ARG A 4 -14.01 16.55 2.06
CA ARG A 4 -12.77 17.07 2.69
C ARG A 4 -11.61 17.25 1.72
N VAL A 5 -11.65 16.55 0.59
CA VAL A 5 -10.63 16.60 -0.48
C VAL A 5 -11.24 16.93 -1.84
N GLU A 6 -12.34 17.69 -1.83
CA GLU A 6 -13.03 18.12 -3.06
C GLU A 6 -12.09 18.84 -4.03
N GLY A 7 -12.10 18.40 -5.29
CA GLY A 7 -11.28 18.96 -6.36
C GLY A 7 -9.79 18.64 -6.27
N LYS A 8 -9.36 17.75 -5.37
CA LYS A 8 -7.99 17.25 -5.29
C LYS A 8 -7.81 16.01 -6.16
N VAL A 9 -6.55 15.65 -6.45
CA VAL A 9 -6.17 14.41 -7.11
C VAL A 9 -5.27 13.63 -6.18
N ALA A 10 -5.58 12.34 -5.99
CA ALA A 10 -4.84 11.42 -5.15
C ALA A 10 -4.23 10.29 -5.99
N PHE A 11 -2.93 10.06 -5.82
CA PHE A 11 -2.21 8.91 -6.35
C PHE A 11 -2.15 7.80 -5.28
N VAL A 12 -2.61 6.59 -5.63
CA VAL A 12 -2.68 5.44 -4.73
C VAL A 12 -2.02 4.24 -5.38
N THR A 13 -1.05 3.62 -4.68
CA THR A 13 -0.39 2.38 -5.12
C THR A 13 -0.97 1.16 -4.42
N GLY A 14 -0.98 0.00 -5.08
CA GLY A 14 -1.62 -1.20 -4.56
C GLY A 14 -3.14 -1.04 -4.49
N ALA A 15 -3.72 -0.39 -5.51
CA ALA A 15 -5.10 0.10 -5.51
C ALA A 15 -6.14 -0.92 -5.99
N ALA A 16 -5.72 -2.07 -6.51
CA ALA A 16 -6.64 -3.06 -7.06
C ALA A 16 -7.57 -3.66 -6.00
N ARG A 17 -7.10 -3.79 -4.76
CA ARG A 17 -7.88 -4.43 -3.68
C ARG A 17 -7.45 -3.98 -2.28
N GLY A 18 -8.08 -4.54 -1.26
CA GLY A 18 -7.72 -4.35 0.14
C GLY A 18 -7.72 -2.89 0.58
N GLN A 19 -6.68 -2.48 1.30
CA GLN A 19 -6.57 -1.12 1.84
C GLN A 19 -6.43 -0.09 0.71
N GLY A 20 -5.66 -0.38 -0.35
CA GLY A 20 -5.49 0.56 -1.46
C GLY A 20 -6.80 0.89 -2.17
N ARG A 21 -7.63 -0.11 -2.47
CA ARG A 21 -9.01 0.10 -2.97
C ARG A 21 -9.83 0.94 -2.00
N SER A 22 -9.81 0.59 -0.71
CA SER A 22 -10.54 1.34 0.32
C SER A 22 -10.11 2.81 0.39
N HIS A 23 -8.81 3.10 0.27
CA HIS A 23 -8.29 4.46 0.25
C HIS A 23 -8.77 5.22 -1.00
N ALA A 24 -8.66 4.60 -2.19
CA ALA A 24 -9.10 5.19 -3.45
C ALA A 24 -10.60 5.55 -3.40
N VAL A 25 -11.44 4.59 -3.00
CA VAL A 25 -12.89 4.78 -2.89
C VAL A 25 -13.22 5.84 -1.83
N ARG A 26 -12.58 5.79 -0.65
CA ARG A 26 -12.85 6.77 0.40
C ARG A 26 -12.45 8.18 0.00
N LEU A 27 -11.31 8.36 -0.66
CA LEU A 27 -10.89 9.65 -1.17
C LEU A 27 -11.85 10.17 -2.26
N ALA A 28 -12.35 9.28 -3.12
CA ALA A 28 -13.38 9.62 -4.11
C ALA A 28 -14.71 10.07 -3.46
N GLN A 29 -15.16 9.38 -2.40
CA GLN A 29 -16.32 9.78 -1.60
C GLN A 29 -16.17 11.19 -1.00
N GLU A 30 -14.95 11.58 -0.68
CA GLU A 30 -14.62 12.90 -0.14
C GLU A 30 -14.27 13.93 -1.23
N GLY A 31 -14.47 13.59 -2.53
CA GLY A 31 -14.40 14.50 -3.66
C GLY A 31 -13.09 14.51 -4.44
N ALA A 32 -12.16 13.59 -4.21
CA ALA A 32 -10.93 13.50 -4.99
C ALA A 32 -11.11 12.70 -6.29
N ASP A 33 -10.40 13.09 -7.34
CA ASP A 33 -10.11 12.25 -8.49
C ASP A 33 -8.90 11.35 -8.17
N ILE A 34 -8.79 10.20 -8.82
CA ILE A 34 -7.84 9.15 -8.41
C ILE A 34 -6.90 8.77 -9.55
N ILE A 35 -5.60 8.67 -9.24
CA ILE A 35 -4.60 7.94 -10.03
C ILE A 35 -4.36 6.64 -9.26
N ALA A 36 -4.78 5.51 -9.82
CA ALA A 36 -4.71 4.20 -9.17
C ALA A 36 -3.77 3.27 -9.95
N ILE A 37 -2.78 2.71 -9.28
CA ILE A 37 -1.92 1.69 -9.89
C ILE A 37 -1.86 0.43 -9.03
N ASP A 38 -1.67 -0.69 -9.72
CA ASP A 38 -1.39 -1.98 -9.09
C ASP A 38 -0.56 -2.84 -10.06
N ILE A 39 0.11 -3.87 -9.56
CA ILE A 39 0.90 -4.76 -10.39
C ILE A 39 0.01 -5.69 -11.23
N CYS A 40 -1.17 -6.07 -10.72
CA CYS A 40 -2.19 -6.92 -11.35
C CYS A 40 -1.65 -8.27 -11.89
N LYS A 41 -0.61 -8.80 -11.28
CA LYS A 41 0.00 -10.10 -11.61
C LYS A 41 0.76 -10.68 -10.43
N PRO A 42 1.15 -11.97 -10.45
CA PRO A 42 2.04 -12.54 -9.44
C PRO A 42 3.34 -11.76 -9.31
N ILE A 43 3.85 -11.66 -8.09
CA ILE A 43 5.12 -10.98 -7.78
C ILE A 43 6.30 -11.72 -8.43
N ARG A 44 6.27 -13.06 -8.41
CA ARG A 44 7.23 -13.95 -9.08
C ARG A 44 6.52 -14.74 -10.17
N GLU A 45 7.07 -14.71 -11.38
CA GLU A 45 6.55 -15.51 -12.48
C GLU A 45 6.77 -17.00 -12.18
N GLY A 46 5.75 -17.82 -12.43
CA GLY A 46 5.79 -19.27 -12.21
C GLY A 46 5.69 -19.72 -10.75
N VAL A 47 5.67 -18.80 -9.80
CA VAL A 47 5.40 -19.11 -8.39
C VAL A 47 3.93 -18.78 -8.10
N VAL A 48 3.14 -19.83 -7.89
CA VAL A 48 1.79 -19.67 -7.35
C VAL A 48 1.95 -19.50 -5.85
N ASP A 49 1.95 -18.26 -5.38
CA ASP A 49 1.79 -18.00 -3.95
C ASP A 49 0.34 -18.36 -3.59
N THR A 50 0.18 -19.57 -3.10
CA THR A 50 -1.13 -20.08 -2.68
C THR A 50 -1.63 -19.40 -1.42
N ALA A 51 -0.76 -18.72 -0.69
CA ALA A 51 -1.09 -18.05 0.55
C ALA A 51 -1.78 -16.68 0.29
N ILE A 52 -1.26 -15.89 -0.65
CA ILE A 52 -1.82 -14.57 -0.98
C ILE A 52 -2.03 -14.51 -2.50
N PRO A 53 -3.25 -14.75 -3.00
CA PRO A 53 -3.54 -14.66 -4.42
C PRO A 53 -3.10 -13.30 -4.99
N ALA A 54 -2.56 -13.26 -6.21
CA ALA A 54 -2.21 -12.02 -6.88
C ALA A 54 -3.46 -11.15 -7.10
N SER A 55 -3.29 -9.84 -7.17
CA SER A 55 -4.32 -8.94 -7.73
C SER A 55 -4.43 -9.15 -9.23
N THR A 56 -5.59 -8.83 -9.79
CA THR A 56 -5.87 -8.99 -11.22
C THR A 56 -6.24 -7.65 -11.87
N PRO A 57 -6.20 -7.56 -13.22
CA PRO A 57 -6.73 -6.39 -13.92
C PRO A 57 -8.22 -6.13 -13.62
N GLU A 58 -9.01 -7.19 -13.40
CA GLU A 58 -10.43 -7.09 -13.03
C GLU A 58 -10.60 -6.48 -11.63
N ASP A 59 -9.72 -6.79 -10.69
CA ASP A 59 -9.70 -6.15 -9.37
C ASP A 59 -9.47 -4.64 -9.48
N LEU A 60 -8.57 -4.21 -10.36
CA LEU A 60 -8.29 -2.79 -10.59
C LEU A 60 -9.45 -2.11 -11.32
N ALA A 61 -10.09 -2.79 -12.27
CA ALA A 61 -11.29 -2.33 -12.96
C ALA A 61 -12.45 -2.14 -11.98
N GLU A 62 -12.66 -3.06 -11.04
CA GLU A 62 -13.66 -2.92 -9.98
C GLU A 62 -13.39 -1.66 -9.12
N THR A 63 -12.13 -1.40 -8.76
CA THR A 63 -11.78 -0.17 -8.05
C THR A 63 -12.14 1.07 -8.89
N ALA A 64 -11.90 1.03 -10.20
CA ALA A 64 -12.25 2.13 -11.09
C ALA A 64 -13.76 2.38 -11.12
N ASP A 65 -14.55 1.34 -11.19
CA ASP A 65 -16.02 1.47 -11.24
C ASP A 65 -16.59 1.97 -9.90
N LEU A 66 -16.04 1.54 -8.78
CA LEU A 66 -16.38 2.07 -7.47
C LEU A 66 -16.09 3.58 -7.36
N VAL A 67 -14.95 4.04 -7.86
CA VAL A 67 -14.59 5.48 -7.88
C VAL A 67 -15.54 6.27 -8.78
N LYS A 68 -15.82 5.77 -10.00
CA LYS A 68 -16.79 6.39 -10.93
C LYS A 68 -18.20 6.45 -10.33
N GLY A 69 -18.59 5.46 -9.52
CA GLY A 69 -19.85 5.44 -8.78
C GLY A 69 -20.03 6.63 -7.83
N HIS A 70 -18.94 7.32 -7.45
CA HIS A 70 -18.94 8.56 -6.67
C HIS A 70 -18.83 9.81 -7.56
N ASN A 71 -19.06 9.70 -8.88
CA ASN A 71 -18.92 10.78 -9.85
C ASN A 71 -17.51 11.40 -9.86
N ARG A 72 -16.47 10.59 -9.63
CA ARG A 72 -15.08 11.04 -9.69
C ARG A 72 -14.36 10.40 -10.87
N ARG A 73 -13.36 11.15 -11.39
CA ARG A 73 -12.52 10.64 -12.47
C ARG A 73 -11.46 9.74 -11.90
N ILE A 74 -11.05 8.75 -12.69
CA ILE A 74 -9.97 7.85 -12.32
C ILE A 74 -9.10 7.55 -13.54
N PHE A 75 -7.79 7.58 -13.34
CA PHE A 75 -6.78 7.00 -14.22
C PHE A 75 -6.26 5.70 -13.58
N THR A 76 -6.15 4.64 -14.36
CA THR A 76 -5.61 3.34 -13.89
C THR A 76 -4.44 2.90 -14.75
N ALA A 77 -3.44 2.25 -14.15
CA ALA A 77 -2.35 1.61 -14.86
C ALA A 77 -1.86 0.36 -14.11
N GLU A 78 -1.48 -0.66 -14.86
CA GLU A 78 -0.83 -1.86 -14.34
C GLU A 78 0.67 -1.61 -14.27
N VAL A 79 1.19 -1.40 -13.05
CA VAL A 79 2.58 -1.02 -12.83
C VAL A 79 3.13 -1.68 -11.58
N ASP A 80 4.33 -2.24 -11.69
CA ASP A 80 5.12 -2.71 -10.56
C ASP A 80 5.88 -1.52 -9.93
N VAL A 81 5.71 -1.32 -8.63
CA VAL A 81 6.42 -0.24 -7.90
C VAL A 81 7.94 -0.41 -7.88
N ARG A 82 8.46 -1.57 -8.26
CA ARG A 82 9.89 -1.83 -8.44
C ARG A 82 10.45 -1.17 -9.70
N ASP A 83 9.61 -0.98 -10.74
CA ASP A 83 9.98 -0.31 -11.99
C ASP A 83 9.72 1.21 -11.88
N TYR A 84 10.78 1.98 -11.63
CA TYR A 84 10.65 3.42 -11.46
C TYR A 84 10.21 4.16 -12.74
N ASP A 85 10.69 3.72 -13.90
CA ASP A 85 10.40 4.42 -15.15
C ASP A 85 8.94 4.21 -15.57
N ALA A 86 8.42 2.99 -15.45
CA ALA A 86 7.01 2.70 -15.66
C ALA A 86 6.12 3.42 -14.63
N LEU A 87 6.53 3.43 -13.37
CA LEU A 87 5.83 4.12 -12.29
C LEU A 87 5.74 5.63 -12.54
N LYS A 88 6.86 6.26 -12.93
CA LYS A 88 6.91 7.67 -13.26
C LYS A 88 6.03 7.99 -14.47
N ALA A 89 6.11 7.20 -15.53
CA ALA A 89 5.29 7.39 -16.73
C ALA A 89 3.78 7.30 -16.42
N ALA A 90 3.36 6.36 -15.55
CA ALA A 90 1.98 6.24 -15.14
C ALA A 90 1.51 7.46 -14.33
N VAL A 91 2.35 7.97 -13.42
CA VAL A 91 2.02 9.19 -12.65
C VAL A 91 1.92 10.40 -13.57
N ASP A 92 2.87 10.58 -14.50
CA ASP A 92 2.88 11.67 -15.48
C ASP A 92 1.58 11.65 -16.32
N SER A 93 1.21 10.49 -16.87
CA SER A 93 -0.01 10.31 -17.66
C SER A 93 -1.29 10.57 -16.84
N GLY A 94 -1.32 10.10 -15.60
CA GLY A 94 -2.43 10.35 -14.69
C GLY A 94 -2.59 11.83 -14.36
N VAL A 95 -1.48 12.54 -14.13
CA VAL A 95 -1.49 13.99 -13.89
C VAL A 95 -1.88 14.77 -15.14
N GLU A 96 -1.42 14.36 -16.32
CA GLU A 96 -1.85 14.96 -17.59
C GLU A 96 -3.37 14.84 -17.78
N GLN A 97 -3.94 13.67 -17.52
CA GLN A 97 -5.37 13.42 -17.68
C GLN A 97 -6.23 14.13 -16.63
N LEU A 98 -5.78 14.19 -15.38
CA LEU A 98 -6.57 14.72 -14.25
C LEU A 98 -6.23 16.19 -13.90
N GLY A 99 -5.11 16.71 -14.41
CA GLY A 99 -4.73 18.12 -14.36
C GLY A 99 -3.90 18.52 -13.13
N ARG A 100 -3.70 17.67 -12.13
CA ARG A 100 -2.95 17.97 -10.90
C ARG A 100 -2.59 16.74 -10.09
N LEU A 101 -1.76 16.91 -9.06
CA LEU A 101 -1.57 15.96 -7.98
C LEU A 101 -1.46 16.70 -6.64
N ASP A 102 -2.13 16.20 -5.61
CA ASP A 102 -2.17 16.81 -4.27
C ASP A 102 -1.88 15.81 -3.15
N ILE A 103 -2.20 14.53 -3.38
CA ILE A 103 -2.14 13.49 -2.35
C ILE A 103 -1.40 12.28 -2.93
N ILE A 104 -0.48 11.73 -2.15
CA ILE A 104 0.16 10.43 -2.44
C ILE A 104 -0.17 9.47 -1.31
N VAL A 105 -0.65 8.28 -1.66
CA VAL A 105 -0.83 7.15 -0.75
C VAL A 105 0.06 6.02 -1.26
N ALA A 106 1.28 5.93 -0.75
CA ALA A 106 2.21 4.84 -1.04
C ALA A 106 1.83 3.63 -0.18
N ASN A 107 0.97 2.77 -0.74
CA ASN A 107 0.34 1.68 -0.01
C ASN A 107 0.74 0.29 -0.53
N ALA A 108 1.18 0.15 -1.78
CA ALA A 108 1.62 -1.14 -2.31
C ALA A 108 2.63 -1.83 -1.39
N GLY A 109 2.44 -3.12 -1.19
CA GLY A 109 3.31 -3.91 -0.32
C GLY A 109 2.89 -5.37 -0.27
N ILE A 110 3.83 -6.20 0.13
CA ILE A 110 3.65 -7.63 0.35
C ILE A 110 3.86 -7.96 1.83
N GLY A 111 3.35 -9.10 2.25
CA GLY A 111 3.59 -9.66 3.58
C GLY A 111 3.81 -11.14 3.43
N ASN A 112 4.94 -11.60 3.89
CA ASN A 112 5.25 -13.01 4.06
C ASN A 112 6.05 -13.18 5.35
N GLY A 113 6.10 -14.37 5.85
CA GLY A 113 6.88 -14.79 6.99
C GLY A 113 7.06 -16.31 6.92
N GLY A 114 7.87 -16.84 7.79
CA GLY A 114 8.10 -18.29 7.86
C GLY A 114 9.48 -18.65 8.39
N GLU A 115 10.52 -18.05 7.85
CA GLU A 115 11.89 -18.32 8.27
C GLU A 115 12.38 -17.36 9.35
N THR A 116 13.34 -17.77 10.15
CA THR A 116 14.10 -16.87 11.01
C THR A 116 14.98 -15.96 10.16
N LEU A 117 15.34 -14.79 10.67
CA LEU A 117 16.03 -13.77 9.88
C LEU A 117 17.39 -14.27 9.33
N ASP A 118 18.09 -15.13 10.07
CA ASP A 118 19.35 -15.74 9.65
C ASP A 118 19.17 -16.84 8.58
N GLN A 119 17.93 -17.32 8.36
CA GLN A 119 17.58 -18.31 7.35
C GLN A 119 16.86 -17.67 6.14
N THR A 120 16.46 -16.40 6.23
CA THR A 120 15.81 -15.68 5.13
C THR A 120 16.73 -15.66 3.90
N SER A 121 16.22 -16.08 2.75
CA SER A 121 17.01 -16.06 1.51
C SER A 121 17.32 -14.64 1.06
N GLU A 122 18.43 -14.46 0.31
CA GLU A 122 18.75 -13.15 -0.28
C GLU A 122 17.66 -12.68 -1.26
N GLU A 123 17.00 -13.62 -1.94
CA GLU A 123 15.90 -13.31 -2.85
C GLU A 123 14.69 -12.77 -2.10
N ASP A 124 14.24 -13.42 -1.02
CA ASP A 124 13.11 -12.97 -0.21
C ASP A 124 13.41 -11.65 0.50
N TRP A 125 14.64 -11.48 0.98
CA TRP A 125 15.10 -10.23 1.54
C TRP A 125 15.02 -9.09 0.52
N THR A 126 15.61 -9.29 -0.66
CA THR A 126 15.68 -8.29 -1.72
C THR A 126 14.29 -7.90 -2.20
N GLU A 127 13.43 -8.89 -2.47
CA GLU A 127 12.06 -8.65 -2.90
C GLU A 127 11.25 -7.84 -1.86
N MET A 128 11.36 -8.22 -0.58
CA MET A 128 10.69 -7.51 0.51
C MET A 128 11.12 -6.06 0.60
N ILE A 129 12.43 -5.79 0.53
CA ILE A 129 12.99 -4.43 0.58
C ILE A 129 12.61 -3.66 -0.67
N ASP A 130 12.69 -4.26 -1.85
CA ASP A 130 12.41 -3.59 -3.12
C ASP A 130 10.95 -3.16 -3.24
N ILE A 131 10.02 -3.97 -2.75
CA ILE A 131 8.60 -3.62 -2.79
C ILE A 131 8.22 -2.72 -1.61
N ASN A 132 8.50 -3.17 -0.37
CA ASN A 132 7.95 -2.54 0.82
C ASN A 132 8.69 -1.29 1.31
N LEU A 133 9.91 -1.06 0.84
CA LEU A 133 10.72 0.11 1.18
C LEU A 133 11.09 0.92 -0.05
N SER A 134 11.82 0.34 -1.00
CA SER A 134 12.25 1.03 -2.22
C SER A 134 11.06 1.47 -3.08
N GLY A 135 10.02 0.62 -3.21
CA GLY A 135 8.79 0.92 -3.93
C GLY A 135 8.01 2.08 -3.31
N VAL A 136 7.98 2.17 -1.98
CA VAL A 136 7.38 3.31 -1.26
C VAL A 136 8.15 4.59 -1.58
N TRP A 137 9.47 4.57 -1.49
CA TRP A 137 10.33 5.71 -1.86
C TRP A 137 10.16 6.11 -3.32
N LYS A 138 10.16 5.15 -4.26
CA LYS A 138 9.95 5.38 -5.69
C LYS A 138 8.59 6.03 -5.97
N SER A 139 7.53 5.60 -5.27
CA SER A 139 6.18 6.16 -5.39
C SER A 139 6.15 7.65 -5.00
N VAL A 140 6.79 7.99 -3.89
CA VAL A 140 6.92 9.40 -3.46
C VAL A 140 7.78 10.19 -4.43
N LYS A 141 8.93 9.64 -4.85
CA LYS A 141 9.83 10.26 -5.82
C LYS A 141 9.16 10.60 -7.15
N ALA A 142 8.27 9.72 -7.64
CA ALA A 142 7.53 9.95 -8.88
C ALA A 142 6.48 11.07 -8.74
N GLY A 143 5.80 11.16 -7.60
CA GLY A 143 4.68 12.11 -7.44
C GLY A 143 5.08 13.49 -6.91
N VAL A 144 6.15 13.60 -6.10
CA VAL A 144 6.55 14.88 -5.46
C VAL A 144 6.78 16.02 -6.45
N PRO A 145 7.42 15.83 -7.62
CA PRO A 145 7.60 16.92 -8.58
C PRO A 145 6.29 17.58 -9.01
N HIS A 146 5.23 16.80 -9.20
CA HIS A 146 3.90 17.31 -9.58
C HIS A 146 3.21 18.08 -8.45
N ILE A 147 3.38 17.64 -7.19
CA ILE A 147 2.87 18.39 -6.04
C ILE A 147 3.61 19.74 -5.93
N LEU A 148 4.94 19.73 -6.07
CA LEU A 148 5.77 20.93 -6.00
C LEU A 148 5.43 21.92 -7.13
N ALA A 149 5.27 21.43 -8.36
CA ALA A 149 4.88 22.25 -9.51
C ALA A 149 3.51 22.92 -9.31
N GLY A 150 2.66 22.36 -8.47
CA GLY A 150 1.35 22.93 -8.14
C GLY A 150 1.39 24.09 -7.17
N GLU A 151 2.46 24.28 -6.39
CA GLU A 151 2.65 25.35 -5.38
C GLU A 151 1.51 25.48 -4.35
N ARG A 152 0.73 24.39 -4.15
CA ARG A 152 -0.46 24.38 -3.28
C ARG A 152 -0.24 23.58 -1.99
N GLY A 153 0.99 23.12 -1.78
CA GLY A 153 1.27 22.13 -0.75
C GLY A 153 0.67 20.76 -1.08
N GLY A 154 0.70 19.84 -0.14
CA GLY A 154 0.23 18.48 -0.38
C GLY A 154 0.17 17.60 0.87
N SER A 155 -0.21 16.35 0.66
CA SER A 155 -0.23 15.33 1.72
C SER A 155 0.30 14.00 1.21
N ILE A 156 1.27 13.44 1.90
CA ILE A 156 1.85 12.13 1.59
C ILE A 156 1.58 11.19 2.75
N ILE A 157 1.05 10.02 2.46
CA ILE A 157 0.75 8.97 3.41
C ILE A 157 1.52 7.72 3.01
N LEU A 158 2.36 7.21 3.92
CA LEU A 158 3.14 5.99 3.73
C LEU A 158 2.53 4.86 4.56
N THR A 159 2.19 3.76 3.93
CA THR A 159 1.66 2.59 4.65
C THR A 159 2.81 1.77 5.23
N SER A 160 3.11 2.05 6.50
CA SER A 160 3.99 1.22 7.31
C SER A 160 3.20 0.02 7.86
N SER A 161 3.37 -0.31 9.12
CA SER A 161 2.71 -1.40 9.84
C SER A 161 2.96 -1.21 11.33
N VAL A 162 2.22 -1.92 12.18
CA VAL A 162 2.65 -2.16 13.57
C VAL A 162 4.04 -2.80 13.59
N GLY A 163 4.40 -3.60 12.57
CA GLY A 163 5.76 -4.12 12.34
C GLY A 163 6.82 -3.05 12.01
N GLY A 164 6.43 -1.79 11.82
CA GLY A 164 7.33 -0.63 11.76
C GLY A 164 7.57 0.05 13.12
N LEU A 165 6.93 -0.44 14.18
CA LEU A 165 7.05 0.05 15.56
C LEU A 165 7.47 -1.05 16.53
N LYS A 166 7.23 -2.31 16.19
CA LYS A 166 7.53 -3.50 16.98
C LYS A 166 8.15 -4.57 16.06
N ALA A 167 8.73 -5.59 16.65
CA ALA A 167 9.24 -6.75 15.93
C ALA A 167 8.44 -8.00 16.30
N TYR A 168 8.37 -8.94 15.35
CA TYR A 168 7.75 -10.25 15.53
C TYR A 168 8.68 -11.33 14.99
N PRO A 169 8.71 -12.52 15.59
CA PRO A 169 9.47 -13.64 15.05
C PRO A 169 9.06 -13.94 13.60
N HIS A 170 9.98 -14.46 12.83
CA HIS A 170 9.75 -14.94 11.45
C HIS A 170 9.28 -13.87 10.44
N THR A 171 9.47 -12.58 10.75
CA THR A 171 9.09 -11.46 9.87
C THR A 171 10.19 -10.40 9.77
N GLY A 172 11.45 -10.77 10.01
CA GLY A 172 12.54 -9.81 10.18
C GLY A 172 12.77 -8.87 9.00
N HIS A 173 12.73 -9.38 7.78
CA HIS A 173 12.84 -8.58 6.55
C HIS A 173 11.66 -7.60 6.37
N TYR A 174 10.43 -8.03 6.69
CA TYR A 174 9.26 -7.16 6.70
C TYR A 174 9.38 -6.06 7.76
N VAL A 175 9.79 -6.43 8.98
CA VAL A 175 10.03 -5.49 10.09
C VAL A 175 11.09 -4.45 9.69
N ALA A 176 12.20 -4.88 9.07
CA ALA A 176 13.24 -3.98 8.59
C ALA A 176 12.68 -2.98 7.56
N ALA A 177 11.93 -3.48 6.55
CA ALA A 177 11.31 -2.64 5.54
C ALA A 177 10.33 -1.61 6.15
N LYS A 178 9.45 -2.05 7.06
CA LYS A 178 8.40 -1.18 7.64
C LYS A 178 8.97 -0.18 8.66
N HIS A 179 10.06 -0.49 9.38
CA HIS A 179 10.84 0.50 10.13
C HIS A 179 11.53 1.50 9.20
N GLY A 180 12.07 1.04 8.05
CA GLY A 180 12.63 1.91 7.02
C GLY A 180 11.61 2.90 6.47
N VAL A 181 10.34 2.49 6.29
CA VAL A 181 9.24 3.40 5.88
C VAL A 181 9.01 4.51 6.91
N VAL A 182 9.12 4.23 8.21
CA VAL A 182 9.04 5.26 9.26
C VAL A 182 10.20 6.25 9.15
N GLY A 183 11.40 5.74 8.82
CA GLY A 183 12.57 6.57 8.52
C GLY A 183 12.33 7.49 7.32
N LEU A 184 11.81 6.93 6.21
CA LEU A 184 11.44 7.70 5.02
C LEU A 184 10.40 8.78 5.33
N MET A 185 9.37 8.45 6.09
CA MET A 185 8.35 9.42 6.51
C MET A 185 8.98 10.62 7.20
N ARG A 186 9.87 10.38 8.17
CA ARG A 186 10.55 11.46 8.92
C ARG A 186 11.43 12.31 8.02
N ALA A 187 12.23 11.68 7.14
CA ALA A 187 13.10 12.37 6.19
C ALA A 187 12.28 13.26 5.25
N PHE A 188 11.28 12.71 4.58
CA PHE A 188 10.41 13.50 3.69
C PHE A 188 9.64 14.60 4.43
N ALA A 189 9.21 14.38 5.67
CA ALA A 189 8.53 15.41 6.45
C ALA A 189 9.44 16.63 6.71
N VAL A 190 10.71 16.40 7.01
CA VAL A 190 11.70 17.47 7.20
C VAL A 190 12.03 18.18 5.88
N GLU A 191 12.29 17.41 4.81
CA GLU A 191 12.68 17.97 3.51
C GLU A 191 11.54 18.74 2.82
N LEU A 192 10.30 18.27 2.94
CA LEU A 192 9.17 18.81 2.21
C LEU A 192 8.29 19.77 3.04
N GLY A 193 8.51 19.85 4.35
CA GLY A 193 7.71 20.66 5.25
C GLY A 193 7.65 22.13 4.89
N GLN A 194 8.77 22.73 4.48
CA GLN A 194 8.83 24.12 4.03
C GLN A 194 8.07 24.40 2.72
N LYS A 195 7.70 23.34 1.99
CA LYS A 195 6.85 23.39 0.79
C LYS A 195 5.39 23.14 1.10
N MET A 196 5.00 23.19 2.38
CA MET A 196 3.64 22.92 2.85
C MET A 196 3.14 21.51 2.47
N ILE A 197 4.05 20.54 2.35
CA ILE A 197 3.73 19.14 2.10
C ILE A 197 3.88 18.39 3.42
N ARG A 198 2.78 17.84 3.91
CA ARG A 198 2.76 17.01 5.12
C ARG A 198 3.06 15.56 4.74
N VAL A 199 3.89 14.90 5.52
CA VAL A 199 4.20 13.48 5.34
C VAL A 199 3.90 12.73 6.63
N ASN A 200 3.09 11.67 6.54
CA ASN A 200 2.71 10.84 7.67
C ASN A 200 2.82 9.36 7.30
N SER A 201 2.95 8.51 8.31
CA SER A 201 2.80 7.06 8.15
C SER A 201 1.58 6.56 8.90
N VAL A 202 0.93 5.56 8.34
CA VAL A 202 -0.10 4.77 9.01
C VAL A 202 0.46 3.40 9.38
N HIS A 203 -0.01 2.84 10.49
CA HIS A 203 0.52 1.61 11.07
C HIS A 203 -0.60 0.58 11.28
N PRO A 204 -1.11 -0.01 10.18
CA PRO A 204 -2.14 -1.03 10.29
C PRO A 204 -1.65 -2.25 11.09
N THR A 205 -2.57 -2.90 11.76
CA THR A 205 -2.39 -4.20 12.38
C THR A 205 -3.14 -5.26 11.55
N HIS A 206 -4.06 -6.00 12.12
CA HIS A 206 -4.86 -7.00 11.41
C HIS A 206 -6.05 -6.33 10.73
N VAL A 207 -5.91 -6.02 9.45
CA VAL A 207 -6.98 -5.49 8.62
C VAL A 207 -7.55 -6.62 7.76
N LYS A 208 -8.87 -6.77 7.73
CA LYS A 208 -9.56 -7.80 6.94
C LYS A 208 -9.37 -7.57 5.44
N THR A 209 -8.27 -8.08 4.90
CA THR A 209 -7.88 -7.99 3.49
C THR A 209 -7.39 -9.35 3.00
N PRO A 210 -7.30 -9.60 1.69
CA PRO A 210 -6.73 -10.85 1.16
C PRO A 210 -5.31 -11.14 1.66
N MET A 211 -4.53 -10.13 2.04
CA MET A 211 -3.19 -10.30 2.61
C MET A 211 -3.20 -11.06 3.94
N LEU A 212 -4.22 -10.90 4.75
CA LEU A 212 -4.33 -11.58 6.07
C LEU A 212 -5.47 -12.60 6.14
N HIS A 213 -6.50 -12.46 5.31
CA HIS A 213 -7.61 -13.40 5.24
C HIS A 213 -7.39 -14.42 4.12
N ASN A 214 -6.44 -15.32 4.33
CA ASN A 214 -6.12 -16.42 3.45
C ASN A 214 -5.64 -17.64 4.26
N GLU A 215 -5.71 -18.83 3.65
CA GLU A 215 -5.39 -20.10 4.30
C GLU A 215 -3.96 -20.15 4.83
N GLY A 216 -2.98 -19.63 4.08
CA GLY A 216 -1.58 -19.62 4.50
C GLY A 216 -1.36 -18.80 5.77
N THR A 217 -1.98 -17.62 5.84
CA THR A 217 -1.92 -16.78 7.05
C THR A 217 -2.62 -17.46 8.23
N PHE A 218 -3.78 -18.06 8.02
CA PHE A 218 -4.48 -18.78 9.10
C PHE A 218 -3.63 -19.94 9.62
N LYS A 219 -3.01 -20.69 8.72
CA LYS A 219 -2.14 -21.80 9.08
C LYS A 219 -0.87 -21.35 9.82
N MET A 220 -0.31 -20.21 9.44
CA MET A 220 0.86 -19.62 10.12
C MET A 220 0.54 -19.27 11.58
N PHE A 221 -0.66 -18.75 11.86
CA PHE A 221 -1.08 -18.38 13.21
C PHE A 221 -1.66 -19.55 14.03
N ARG A 222 -2.19 -20.56 13.37
CA ARG A 222 -2.79 -21.75 13.98
C ARG A 222 -2.23 -23.04 13.35
N PRO A 223 -0.92 -23.27 13.47
CA PRO A 223 -0.27 -24.48 12.93
C PRO A 223 -0.79 -25.78 13.59
N ASP A 224 -1.43 -25.64 14.75
CA ASP A 224 -2.06 -26.71 15.52
C ASP A 224 -3.36 -27.25 14.88
N LEU A 225 -4.01 -26.46 14.00
CA LEU A 225 -5.24 -26.86 13.32
C LEU A 225 -4.97 -27.35 11.90
N GLU A 226 -5.73 -28.34 11.44
CA GLU A 226 -5.60 -28.86 10.07
C GLU A 226 -6.16 -27.88 9.04
N HIS A 227 -7.30 -27.25 9.31
CA HIS A 227 -7.95 -26.27 8.45
C HIS A 227 -8.41 -25.04 9.27
N PRO A 228 -7.46 -24.17 9.69
CA PRO A 228 -7.83 -22.97 10.43
C PRO A 228 -8.57 -21.97 9.55
N GLY A 229 -9.52 -21.26 10.16
CA GLY A 229 -10.31 -20.22 9.51
C GLY A 229 -10.22 -18.87 10.21
N PRO A 230 -11.02 -17.88 9.74
CA PRO A 230 -11.02 -16.53 10.31
C PRO A 230 -11.35 -16.50 11.81
N ASP A 231 -12.27 -17.33 12.24
CA ASP A 231 -12.72 -17.37 13.65
C ASP A 231 -11.64 -17.90 14.58
N ASP A 232 -10.76 -18.77 14.08
CA ASP A 232 -9.63 -19.29 14.83
C ASP A 232 -8.52 -18.25 15.02
N MET A 233 -8.47 -17.26 14.13
CA MET A 233 -7.54 -16.13 14.20
C MET A 233 -8.00 -15.04 15.15
N ALA A 234 -9.30 -14.84 15.34
CA ALA A 234 -9.85 -13.73 16.09
C ALA A 234 -9.28 -13.60 17.51
N PRO A 235 -9.14 -14.69 18.32
CA PRO A 235 -8.54 -14.58 19.65
C PRO A 235 -7.07 -14.15 19.63
N ILE A 236 -6.30 -14.58 18.62
CA ILE A 236 -4.88 -14.22 18.47
C ILE A 236 -4.78 -12.75 18.07
N CYS A 237 -5.60 -12.33 17.11
CA CYS A 237 -5.63 -10.94 16.69
C CYS A 237 -5.98 -10.00 17.87
N GLN A 238 -6.90 -10.37 18.75
CA GLN A 238 -7.26 -9.59 19.92
C GLN A 238 -6.10 -9.37 20.90
N LEU A 239 -5.12 -10.26 20.96
CA LEU A 239 -3.91 -10.04 21.78
C LEU A 239 -3.06 -8.86 21.30
N PHE A 240 -3.19 -8.45 20.04
CA PHE A 240 -2.46 -7.36 19.43
C PHE A 240 -3.28 -6.08 19.29
N HIS A 241 -4.58 -6.12 19.61
CA HIS A 241 -5.49 -5.00 19.49
C HIS A 241 -6.10 -4.62 20.84
N THR A 242 -6.29 -3.34 21.03
CA THR A 242 -7.06 -2.80 22.16
C THR A 242 -8.52 -2.55 21.82
N LEU A 243 -8.86 -2.64 20.52
CA LEU A 243 -10.21 -2.45 20.01
C LEU A 243 -10.74 -3.77 19.43
N PRO A 244 -12.06 -4.03 19.50
CA PRO A 244 -12.69 -5.15 18.80
C PRO A 244 -12.42 -5.08 17.30
N ILE A 245 -12.25 -6.24 16.68
CA ILE A 245 -12.00 -6.38 15.24
C ILE A 245 -13.34 -6.53 14.52
#